data_d9a2c2438c3ee23a76e8fd4c043a5a88
#
_entry.id   d9a2c2438c3ee23a76e8fd4c043a5a88
#
_cell.length_a   1.000
_cell.length_b   1.000
_cell.length_c   1.000
_cell.angle_alpha   90.00
_cell.angle_beta   90.00
_cell.angle_gamma   90.00
#
_symmetry.space_group_name_H-M   'P 1'
#
loop_
_entity.id
_entity.type
_entity.pdbx_description
1 polymer ?
#
loop_
_entity_poly.entity_id
_entity_poly.type
_entity_poly.pdbx_seq_one_letter_code
_entity_poly.pdbx_strand_id
1 'polypeptide(L)'
;LEYQDEEALMPNDVDYFEVGSPDPDLTRAFYSGMFDWEVGPPSPAQYSMVNGDRGGLWDTTAVGGGNWAIFYVHVDDVHEAIADATRLGGTVVVPFVDNGRIEFAHLLDPLGNRFGVWRPKTE
;
A
#
# COMPACT_ATOMS: atom_id res chain seq x y z
N LEU A 1 -10.74 17.42 1.92
CA LEU A 1 -10.06 17.48 0.94
C LEU A 1 -10.60 16.90 -0.20
N GLU A 2 -10.80 17.51 -1.09
CA GLU A 2 -11.34 17.14 -2.14
C GLU A 2 -10.59 16.75 -3.13
N TYR A 3 -10.38 15.91 -3.63
CA TYR A 3 -9.67 15.37 -4.32
C TYR A 3 -10.23 14.74 -5.26
N GLN A 4 -10.37 14.96 -6.01
CA GLN A 4 -11.05 14.56 -6.67
C GLN A 4 -11.06 14.13 -7.90
N ASP A 5 -10.38 14.30 -8.61
CA ASP A 5 -10.51 13.93 -9.90
C ASP A 5 -9.33 13.24 -10.32
N GLU A 6 -9.36 12.70 -11.48
CA GLU A 6 -8.33 11.97 -11.96
C GLU A 6 -7.14 12.71 -12.19
N GLU A 7 -7.22 13.97 -12.34
CA GLU A 7 -6.04 14.70 -12.51
C GLU A 7 -5.20 14.66 -11.29
N ALA A 8 -5.79 14.24 -10.17
CA ALA A 8 -5.03 14.13 -8.95
C ALA A 8 -4.09 12.95 -8.99
N LEU A 9 -4.26 12.01 -9.92
CA LEU A 9 -3.39 10.84 -9.95
C LEU A 9 -2.19 11.10 -10.82
N MET A 10 -1.28 11.89 -10.32
CA MET A 10 -0.06 12.20 -11.06
C MET A 10 1.03 11.24 -10.65
N PRO A 11 1.94 10.92 -11.57
CA PRO A 11 3.07 10.08 -11.23
C PRO A 11 3.86 10.69 -10.09
N ASN A 12 4.31 9.83 -9.21
CA ASN A 12 5.14 10.18 -8.06
C ASN A 12 4.38 10.88 -6.94
N ASP A 13 3.04 10.90 -7.01
CA ASP A 13 2.26 11.43 -5.90
C ASP A 13 2.00 10.34 -4.87
N VAL A 14 1.93 10.74 -3.62
CA VAL A 14 1.48 9.86 -2.55
C VAL A 14 -0.03 9.92 -2.55
N ASP A 15 -0.68 8.79 -2.82
CA ASP A 15 -2.13 8.78 -2.99
C ASP A 15 -2.85 7.65 -2.26
N TYR A 16 -2.17 6.94 -1.38
CA TYR A 16 -2.77 5.79 -0.71
C TYR A 16 -1.96 5.47 0.54
N PHE A 17 -2.58 4.89 1.55
CA PHE A 17 -1.86 4.41 2.72
C PHE A 17 -2.22 2.96 2.98
N GLU A 18 -1.40 2.29 3.75
CA GLU A 18 -1.69 0.91 4.11
C GLU A 18 -1.18 0.64 5.50
N VAL A 19 -1.98 -0.05 6.28
CA VAL A 19 -1.56 -0.56 7.59
C VAL A 19 -1.43 -2.07 7.44
N GLY A 20 -0.28 -2.61 7.77
CA GLY A 20 -0.06 -4.05 7.81
C GLY A 20 -0.07 -4.51 9.25
N SER A 21 -0.80 -5.58 9.52
CA SER A 21 -0.98 -6.05 10.89
C SER A 21 -1.09 -7.57 10.94
N PRO A 22 -0.45 -8.23 11.89
CA PRO A 22 -0.68 -9.65 12.09
C PRO A 22 -1.97 -9.95 12.86
N ASP A 23 -2.66 -8.90 13.34
CA ASP A 23 -3.93 -9.04 14.03
C ASP A 23 -4.87 -7.97 13.49
N PRO A 24 -5.43 -8.17 12.30
CA PRO A 24 -6.25 -7.13 11.67
C PRO A 24 -7.53 -6.79 12.43
N ASP A 25 -8.07 -7.73 13.21
CA ASP A 25 -9.27 -7.41 13.99
C ASP A 25 -8.96 -6.38 15.08
N LEU A 26 -7.83 -6.53 15.75
CA LEU A 26 -7.42 -5.60 16.77
C LEU A 26 -7.11 -4.24 16.14
N THR A 27 -6.44 -4.23 15.01
CA THR A 27 -6.10 -3.00 14.30
C THR A 27 -7.36 -2.28 13.83
N ARG A 28 -8.31 -3.04 13.26
CA ARG A 28 -9.58 -2.46 12.84
C ARG A 28 -10.30 -1.80 14.01
N ALA A 29 -10.38 -2.50 15.13
CA ALA A 29 -11.09 -1.98 16.30
C ALA A 29 -10.45 -0.68 16.80
N PHE A 30 -9.14 -0.62 16.77
CA PHE A 30 -8.42 0.56 17.24
C PHE A 30 -8.72 1.77 16.35
N TYR A 31 -8.51 1.64 15.05
CA TYR A 31 -8.65 2.79 14.16
C TYR A 31 -10.10 3.20 13.97
N SER A 32 -11.02 2.24 13.94
CA SER A 32 -12.43 2.56 13.86
C SER A 32 -12.90 3.25 15.16
N GLY A 33 -12.36 2.81 16.30
CA GLY A 33 -12.68 3.46 17.56
C GLY A 33 -12.13 4.87 17.69
N MET A 34 -10.90 5.07 17.17
CA MET A 34 -10.28 6.38 17.25
C MET A 34 -10.88 7.38 16.27
N PHE A 35 -11.14 6.96 15.04
CA PHE A 35 -11.41 7.90 13.97
C PHE A 35 -12.67 7.62 13.19
N ASP A 36 -13.45 6.65 13.59
CA ASP A 36 -14.65 6.23 12.86
C ASP A 36 -14.33 5.80 11.43
N TRP A 37 -13.14 5.23 11.22
CA TRP A 37 -12.80 4.74 9.91
C TRP A 37 -13.66 3.54 9.56
N GLU A 38 -14.08 3.48 8.30
CA GLU A 38 -14.83 2.34 7.81
C GLU A 38 -13.88 1.37 7.18
N VAL A 39 -13.79 0.18 7.74
CA VAL A 39 -12.92 -0.87 7.23
C VAL A 39 -13.83 -1.94 6.65
N GLY A 40 -13.72 -2.17 5.35
CA GLY A 40 -14.58 -3.12 4.66
C GLY A 40 -14.23 -4.56 4.98
N PRO A 41 -14.99 -5.50 4.44
CA PRO A 41 -14.71 -6.91 4.67
C PRO A 41 -13.41 -7.33 3.98
N PRO A 42 -12.71 -8.31 4.51
CA PRO A 42 -11.47 -8.74 3.87
C PRO A 42 -11.73 -9.48 2.56
N SER A 43 -10.86 -9.25 1.59
CA SER A 43 -10.86 -10.00 0.34
C SER A 43 -10.27 -11.38 0.56
N PRO A 44 -10.28 -12.25 -0.44
CA PRO A 44 -9.58 -13.54 -0.33
C PRO A 44 -8.10 -13.41 -0.02
N ALA A 45 -7.50 -12.28 -0.37
CA ALA A 45 -6.09 -12.01 -0.05
C ALA A 45 -5.93 -11.46 1.37
N GLN A 46 -7.00 -11.40 2.14
CA GLN A 46 -6.99 -10.90 3.51
C GLN A 46 -6.63 -9.42 3.55
N TYR A 47 -7.17 -8.67 2.61
CA TYR A 47 -6.92 -7.23 2.50
C TYR A 47 -8.25 -6.50 2.57
N SER A 48 -8.38 -5.56 3.47
CA SER A 48 -9.60 -4.79 3.64
C SER A 48 -9.37 -3.37 3.19
N MET A 49 -10.34 -2.79 2.50
CA MET A 49 -10.24 -1.40 2.08
C MET A 49 -10.67 -0.50 3.24
N VAL A 50 -10.07 0.66 3.34
CA VAL A 50 -10.33 1.61 4.42
C VAL A 50 -10.89 2.89 3.80
N ASN A 51 -12.07 3.30 4.28
CA ASN A 51 -12.72 4.52 3.83
C ASN A 51 -12.86 4.55 2.31
N GLY A 52 -13.41 3.48 1.78
CA GLY A 52 -13.54 3.32 0.33
C GLY A 52 -12.22 2.89 -0.25
N ASP A 53 -11.56 3.72 -1.01
CA ASP A 53 -10.30 3.39 -1.62
C ASP A 53 -9.16 4.30 -1.14
N ARG A 54 -9.29 4.91 0.04
CA ARG A 54 -8.26 5.76 0.56
C ARG A 54 -7.08 5.00 1.08
N GLY A 55 -7.31 3.83 1.64
CA GLY A 55 -6.25 3.03 2.21
C GLY A 55 -6.62 1.58 2.34
N GLY A 56 -5.73 0.81 2.94
CA GLY A 56 -5.94 -0.61 3.13
C GLY A 56 -5.42 -1.11 4.46
N LEU A 57 -5.96 -2.25 4.88
CA LEU A 57 -5.50 -2.99 6.05
C LEU A 57 -5.17 -4.40 5.56
N TRP A 58 -3.92 -4.81 5.70
CA TRP A 58 -3.45 -6.11 5.21
C TRP A 58 -3.11 -7.00 6.38
N ASP A 59 -3.66 -8.21 6.38
CA ASP A 59 -3.28 -9.24 7.33
C ASP A 59 -1.92 -9.77 6.90
N THR A 60 -0.89 -9.50 7.67
CA THR A 60 0.46 -9.82 7.29
C THR A 60 0.90 -11.21 7.69
N THR A 61 0.03 -12.01 8.31
CA THR A 61 0.45 -13.33 8.78
C THR A 61 0.92 -14.22 7.63
N ALA A 62 0.33 -14.06 6.45
CA ALA A 62 0.70 -14.89 5.30
C ALA A 62 1.98 -14.40 4.60
N VAL A 63 2.49 -13.24 4.97
CA VAL A 63 3.68 -12.68 4.33
C VAL A 63 4.78 -12.41 5.35
N GLY A 64 4.86 -13.25 6.35
CA GLY A 64 5.95 -13.17 7.31
C GLY A 64 5.65 -12.40 8.56
N GLY A 65 4.47 -11.88 8.70
CA GLY A 65 4.10 -11.06 9.85
C GLY A 65 4.66 -9.67 9.71
N GLY A 66 4.62 -8.93 10.76
CA GLY A 66 5.17 -7.59 10.76
C GLY A 66 4.09 -6.53 10.81
N ASN A 67 4.51 -5.36 11.24
CA ASN A 67 3.62 -4.23 11.38
C ASN A 67 4.16 -3.11 10.55
N TRP A 68 3.30 -2.43 9.83
CA TRP A 68 3.72 -1.22 9.14
C TRP A 68 2.54 -0.27 8.95
N ALA A 69 2.85 1.00 8.81
CA ALA A 69 1.87 2.01 8.44
C ALA A 69 2.61 2.87 7.41
N ILE A 70 2.29 2.69 6.15
CA ILE A 70 3.12 3.20 5.07
C ILE A 70 2.28 3.97 4.08
N PHE A 71 2.94 4.76 3.26
CA PHE A 71 2.30 5.41 2.14
C PHE A 71 2.68 4.67 0.85
N TYR A 72 1.88 4.87 -0.17
CA TYR A 72 2.18 4.37 -1.50
C TYR A 72 2.34 5.54 -2.45
N VAL A 73 3.28 5.41 -3.35
CA VAL A 73 3.54 6.39 -4.40
C VAL A 73 3.04 5.82 -5.72
N HIS A 74 2.24 6.60 -6.43
CA HIS A 74 1.76 6.20 -7.75
C HIS A 74 2.89 6.40 -8.75
N VAL A 75 3.23 5.36 -9.48
CA VAL A 75 4.32 5.40 -10.46
C VAL A 75 3.82 4.96 -11.83
N ASP A 76 4.52 5.35 -12.87
CA ASP A 76 4.16 4.92 -14.21
C ASP A 76 4.58 3.49 -14.49
N ASP A 77 5.63 3.02 -13.85
CA ASP A 77 6.19 1.71 -14.15
C ASP A 77 6.80 1.17 -12.86
N VAL A 78 6.22 0.11 -12.32
CA VAL A 78 6.67 -0.47 -11.05
C VAL A 78 8.04 -1.12 -11.19
N HIS A 79 8.30 -1.78 -12.31
CA HIS A 79 9.62 -2.40 -12.52
C HIS A 79 10.72 -1.35 -12.54
N GLU A 80 10.43 -0.22 -13.19
CA GLU A 80 11.42 0.84 -13.26
C GLU A 80 11.62 1.47 -11.88
N ALA A 81 10.56 1.62 -11.12
CA ALA A 81 10.68 2.17 -9.77
C ALA A 81 11.54 1.26 -8.88
N ILE A 82 11.39 -0.05 -9.02
CA ILE A 82 12.20 -1.01 -8.27
C ILE A 82 13.67 -0.86 -8.66
N ALA A 83 13.95 -0.77 -9.96
CA ALA A 83 15.33 -0.63 -10.43
C ALA A 83 15.95 0.67 -9.91
N ASP A 84 15.18 1.76 -9.94
CA ASP A 84 15.65 3.05 -9.46
C ASP A 84 15.90 3.01 -7.96
N ALA A 85 15.04 2.37 -7.20
CA ALA A 85 15.22 2.26 -5.76
C ALA A 85 16.52 1.52 -5.45
N THR A 86 16.76 0.43 -6.13
CA THR A 86 17.97 -0.36 -5.92
C THR A 86 19.21 0.47 -6.27
N ARG A 87 19.16 1.18 -7.39
CA ARG A 87 20.28 2.01 -7.81
C ARG A 87 20.55 3.12 -6.80
N LEU A 88 19.53 3.60 -6.12
CA LEU A 88 19.67 4.70 -5.17
C LEU A 88 19.90 4.24 -3.74
N GLY A 89 20.14 2.96 -3.53
CA GLY A 89 20.48 2.45 -2.19
C GLY A 89 19.34 1.85 -1.42
N GLY A 90 18.18 1.71 -2.04
CA GLY A 90 17.03 1.09 -1.38
C GLY A 90 17.06 -0.43 -1.49
N THR A 91 16.06 -1.06 -0.90
CA THR A 91 15.95 -2.52 -0.84
C THR A 91 14.55 -2.95 -1.18
N VAL A 92 14.40 -4.10 -1.80
CA VAL A 92 13.09 -4.66 -2.11
C VAL A 92 12.67 -5.59 -0.98
N VAL A 93 11.47 -5.39 -0.43
CA VAL A 93 10.96 -6.30 0.61
C VAL A 93 9.74 -7.07 0.14
N VAL A 94 8.90 -6.52 -0.70
CA VAL A 94 7.86 -7.28 -1.40
C VAL A 94 8.13 -7.05 -2.88
N PRO A 95 8.58 -8.06 -3.61
CA PRO A 95 8.92 -7.88 -5.02
C PRO A 95 7.68 -7.63 -5.85
N PHE A 96 7.88 -7.33 -7.12
CA PHE A 96 6.79 -7.01 -8.03
C PHE A 96 5.64 -7.99 -7.93
N VAL A 97 4.43 -7.46 -7.74
CA VAL A 97 3.21 -8.24 -7.71
C VAL A 97 2.25 -7.65 -8.74
N ASP A 98 1.67 -8.53 -9.54
CA ASP A 98 0.61 -8.19 -10.47
C ASP A 98 -0.59 -9.03 -10.04
N ASN A 99 -1.60 -8.38 -9.45
CA ASN A 99 -2.76 -9.12 -8.95
C ASN A 99 -3.94 -9.04 -9.90
N GLY A 100 -3.72 -8.59 -11.14
CA GLY A 100 -4.76 -8.48 -12.15
C GLY A 100 -5.49 -7.15 -12.13
N ARG A 101 -5.37 -6.38 -11.08
CA ARG A 101 -6.02 -5.08 -10.95
C ARG A 101 -5.01 -3.98 -10.79
N ILE A 102 -3.95 -4.24 -10.06
CA ILE A 102 -2.87 -3.29 -9.86
C ILE A 102 -1.55 -4.03 -9.94
N GLU A 103 -0.50 -3.26 -10.08
CA GLU A 103 0.87 -3.75 -9.92
C GLU A 103 1.47 -2.99 -8.76
N PHE A 104 2.23 -3.66 -7.92
CA PHE A 104 2.82 -2.97 -6.78
C PHE A 104 4.07 -3.69 -6.27
N ALA A 105 4.79 -3.02 -5.39
CA ALA A 105 5.93 -3.59 -4.68
C ALA A 105 6.09 -2.83 -3.37
N HIS A 106 6.76 -3.43 -2.40
CA HIS A 106 7.17 -2.72 -1.19
C HIS A 106 8.69 -2.60 -1.20
N LEU A 107 9.16 -1.44 -0.86
CA LEU A 107 10.58 -1.10 -0.88
C LEU A 107 10.97 -0.47 0.44
N LEU A 108 12.26 -0.45 0.71
CA LEU A 108 12.82 0.32 1.82
C LEU A 108 13.69 1.41 1.25
N ASP A 109 13.66 2.57 1.88
CA ASP A 109 14.62 3.63 1.55
C ASP A 109 15.98 3.27 2.16
N PRO A 110 17.05 4.03 1.91
CA PRO A 110 18.38 3.65 2.39
C PRO A 110 18.51 3.52 3.92
N LEU A 111 17.60 4.12 4.67
CA LEU A 111 17.62 4.00 6.12
C LEU A 111 16.62 2.99 6.64
N GLY A 112 15.93 2.30 5.77
CA GLY A 112 15.03 1.22 6.19
C GLY A 112 13.58 1.60 6.35
N ASN A 113 13.17 2.78 5.90
CA ASN A 113 11.76 3.12 5.96
C ASN A 113 11.01 2.44 4.82
N ARG A 114 9.93 1.75 5.14
CA ARG A 114 9.14 1.01 4.15
C ARG A 114 8.14 1.94 3.47
N PHE A 115 7.94 1.74 2.20
CA PHE A 115 6.89 2.40 1.44
C PHE A 115 6.49 1.49 0.28
N GLY A 116 5.37 1.80 -0.35
CA GLY A 116 4.92 1.04 -1.51
C GLY A 116 4.97 1.89 -2.76
N VAL A 117 5.10 1.24 -3.90
CA VAL A 117 4.92 1.85 -5.22
C VAL A 117 3.85 1.06 -5.94
N TRP A 118 3.03 1.71 -6.76
CA TRP A 118 1.93 1.02 -7.40
C TRP A 118 1.47 1.75 -8.66
N ARG A 119 0.75 1.02 -9.47
CA ARG A 119 -0.01 1.63 -10.55
C ARG A 119 -1.23 0.76 -10.87
N PRO A 120 -2.31 1.34 -11.34
CA PRO A 120 -3.45 0.53 -11.80
C PRO A 120 -3.07 -0.18 -13.10
N LYS A 121 -3.62 -1.38 -13.30
CA LYS A 121 -3.43 -2.04 -14.55
C LYS A 121 -4.39 -1.44 -15.55
N THR A 122 -3.83 -1.08 -16.68
CA THR A 122 -4.70 -0.60 -17.71
C THR A 122 -4.68 -1.63 -18.76
N GLU A 123 -5.61 -1.95 -19.27
CA GLU A 123 -5.67 -2.88 -20.17
C GLU A 123 -5.18 -2.79 -21.23
#